data_59431fda4c25c57ed869d9e7f08b6391
#
_entry.id   59431fda4c25c57ed869d9e7f08b6391
#
_cell.length_a   1.000
_cell.length_b   1.000
_cell.length_c   1.000
_cell.angle_alpha   90.00
_cell.angle_beta   90.00
_cell.angle_gamma   90.00
#
_symmetry.space_group_name_H-M   'P 1'
#
loop_
_entity.id
_entity.type
_entity.pdbx_description
1 polymer ?
#
loop_
_entity_poly.entity_id
_entity_poly.type
_entity_poly.pdbx_seq_one_letter_code
_entity_poly.pdbx_strand_id
1 'polypeptide(L)'
;DEFAARAQLGFFALEWSSHGFRYGVGVEIDAWLAAGSVVVVSGSRAHLPAALERYPQMCVVHIDAAPHVLAERLATRGRETADEIRARLARSVRWAVPDGIALTAIDNSGTLDDAGRVLVALLEGLARS
;
A
#
# COMPACT_ATOMS: atom_id res chain seq x y z
N ASP A 1 4.39 23.78 -10.10
CA ASP A 1 3.97 23.49 -8.73
C ASP A 1 5.14 22.91 -7.93
N GLU A 2 5.03 22.90 -6.63
CA GLU A 2 6.11 22.45 -5.73
C GLU A 2 6.41 20.96 -5.89
N PHE A 3 5.39 20.14 -6.08
CA PHE A 3 5.58 18.71 -6.28
C PHE A 3 6.42 18.43 -7.53
N ALA A 4 6.07 19.07 -8.66
CA ALA A 4 6.80 18.90 -9.90
C ALA A 4 8.26 19.38 -9.78
N ALA A 5 8.50 20.48 -9.07
CA ALA A 5 9.84 20.98 -8.83
C ALA A 5 10.67 19.99 -8.00
N ARG A 6 10.11 19.42 -6.96
CA ARG A 6 10.79 18.41 -6.12
C ARG A 6 11.08 17.13 -6.91
N ALA A 7 10.13 16.69 -7.73
CA ALA A 7 10.32 15.53 -8.60
C ALA A 7 11.49 15.72 -9.57
N GLN A 8 11.58 16.89 -10.21
CA GLN A 8 12.67 17.21 -11.11
C GLN A 8 14.03 17.27 -10.42
N LEU A 9 14.06 17.66 -9.14
CA LEU A 9 15.27 17.70 -8.35
C LEU A 9 15.66 16.34 -7.76
N GLY A 10 14.88 15.29 -8.01
CA GLY A 10 15.18 13.96 -7.53
C GLY A 10 14.89 13.72 -6.05
N PHE A 11 13.98 14.48 -5.45
CA PHE A 11 13.65 14.36 -4.03
C PHE A 11 12.78 13.15 -3.68
N PHE A 12 12.19 12.49 -4.69
CA PHE A 12 11.32 11.35 -4.45
C PHE A 12 11.99 10.02 -4.85
N ALA A 13 11.97 9.08 -3.93
CA ALA A 13 12.33 7.69 -4.20
C ALA A 13 11.23 6.97 -4.98
N LEU A 14 9.98 7.27 -4.63
CA LEU A 14 8.78 6.74 -5.29
C LEU A 14 7.81 7.89 -5.53
N GLU A 15 7.15 7.89 -6.68
CA GLU A 15 6.08 8.84 -6.99
C GLU A 15 5.01 8.19 -7.84
N TRP A 16 3.75 8.55 -7.60
CA TRP A 16 2.62 8.06 -8.39
C TRP A 16 1.44 9.02 -8.32
N SER A 17 0.48 8.81 -9.21
CA SER A 17 -0.78 9.54 -9.22
C SER A 17 -1.93 8.58 -8.95
N SER A 18 -2.90 9.02 -8.16
CA SER A 18 -4.09 8.23 -7.85
C SER A 18 -5.25 9.18 -7.52
N HIS A 19 -6.41 8.92 -8.11
CA HIS A 19 -7.64 9.69 -7.86
C HIS A 19 -7.47 11.21 -7.97
N GLY A 20 -6.67 11.66 -8.95
CA GLY A 20 -6.43 13.09 -9.20
C GLY A 20 -5.40 13.74 -8.29
N PHE A 21 -4.76 12.97 -7.41
CA PHE A 21 -3.70 13.44 -6.52
C PHE A 21 -2.35 12.83 -6.89
N ARG A 22 -1.29 13.56 -6.55
CA ARG A 22 0.08 13.09 -6.71
C ARG A 22 0.67 12.76 -5.34
N TYR A 23 1.37 11.66 -5.27
CA TYR A 23 1.99 11.14 -4.04
C TYR A 23 3.48 10.94 -4.27
N GLY A 24 4.26 11.26 -3.26
CA GLY A 24 5.71 11.06 -3.30
C GLY A 24 6.24 10.56 -1.97
N VAL A 25 7.20 9.66 -2.05
CA VAL A 25 7.98 9.19 -0.90
C VAL A 25 9.40 9.70 -1.08
N GLY A 26 9.91 10.41 -0.08
CA GLY A 26 11.22 11.07 -0.17
C GLY A 26 12.39 10.10 -0.24
N VAL A 27 13.49 10.54 -0.85
CA VAL A 27 14.72 9.73 -0.99
C VAL A 27 15.39 9.41 0.34
N GLU A 28 15.02 10.09 1.42
CA GLU A 28 15.54 9.83 2.76
C GLU A 28 15.31 8.39 3.22
N ILE A 29 14.31 7.70 2.67
CA ILE A 29 14.10 6.29 2.99
C ILE A 29 15.29 5.41 2.60
N ASP A 30 16.05 5.78 1.59
CA ASP A 30 17.23 5.02 1.18
C ASP A 30 18.31 5.01 2.29
N ALA A 31 18.50 6.15 2.95
CA ALA A 31 19.41 6.24 4.08
C ALA A 31 18.90 5.43 5.29
N TRP A 32 17.61 5.47 5.55
CA TRP A 32 17.00 4.69 6.63
C TRP A 32 17.13 3.19 6.40
N LEU A 33 16.89 2.74 5.17
CA LEU A 33 17.05 1.34 4.79
C LEU A 33 18.52 0.89 4.93
N ALA A 34 19.45 1.72 4.48
CA ALA A 34 20.87 1.45 4.60
C ALA A 34 21.33 1.36 6.07
N ALA A 35 20.66 2.09 6.97
CA ALA A 35 20.92 2.04 8.41
C ALA A 35 20.24 0.84 9.10
N GLY A 36 19.50 0.00 8.37
CA GLY A 36 18.83 -1.19 8.90
C GLY A 36 17.41 -0.95 9.40
N SER A 37 16.83 0.21 9.15
CA SER A 37 15.45 0.50 9.53
C SER A 37 14.46 -0.25 8.65
N VAL A 38 13.33 -0.64 9.23
CA VAL A 38 12.17 -1.11 8.49
C VAL A 38 11.33 0.10 8.11
N VAL A 39 11.07 0.29 6.82
CA VAL A 39 10.28 1.41 6.32
C VAL A 39 8.95 0.88 5.79
N VAL A 40 7.85 1.44 6.28
CA VAL A 40 6.50 1.07 5.84
C VAL A 40 5.92 2.19 5.00
N VAL A 41 5.44 1.85 3.82
CA VAL A 41 4.86 2.81 2.88
C VAL A 41 3.47 2.34 2.51
N SER A 42 2.49 3.24 2.59
CA SER A 42 1.17 3.04 2.00
C SER A 42 1.25 3.42 0.52
N GLY A 43 0.97 2.47 -0.35
CA GLY A 43 1.15 2.66 -1.78
C GLY A 43 -0.04 2.22 -2.62
N SER A 44 0.08 2.43 -3.92
CA SER A 44 -0.91 2.05 -4.91
C SER A 44 -0.52 0.73 -5.59
N ARG A 45 -1.49 -0.14 -5.82
CA ARG A 45 -1.28 -1.40 -6.57
C ARG A 45 -0.71 -1.15 -7.97
N ALA A 46 -1.20 -0.11 -8.65
CA ALA A 46 -0.72 0.24 -9.99
C ALA A 46 0.75 0.65 -10.01
N HIS A 47 1.27 1.15 -8.89
CA HIS A 47 2.66 1.59 -8.77
C HIS A 47 3.62 0.45 -8.39
N LEU A 48 3.13 -0.70 -7.97
CA LEU A 48 3.98 -1.82 -7.52
C LEU A 48 5.09 -2.21 -8.50
N PRO A 49 4.84 -2.33 -9.82
CA PRO A 49 5.92 -2.68 -10.74
C PRO A 49 7.10 -1.72 -10.69
N ALA A 50 6.84 -0.40 -10.68
CA ALA A 50 7.88 0.61 -10.60
C ALA A 50 8.59 0.59 -9.23
N ALA A 51 7.85 0.37 -8.15
CA ALA A 51 8.44 0.26 -6.81
C ALA A 51 9.36 -0.97 -6.70
N LEU A 52 8.98 -2.09 -7.30
CA LEU A 52 9.80 -3.30 -7.34
C LEU A 52 11.10 -3.12 -8.11
N GLU A 53 11.09 -2.34 -9.18
CA GLU A 53 12.32 -2.02 -9.92
C GLU A 53 13.34 -1.33 -9.02
N ARG A 54 12.89 -0.41 -8.19
CA ARG A 54 13.76 0.32 -7.27
C ARG A 54 14.11 -0.50 -6.02
N TYR A 55 13.16 -1.25 -5.49
CA TYR A 55 13.32 -2.04 -4.25
C TYR A 55 12.92 -3.49 -4.48
N PRO A 56 13.78 -4.29 -5.15
CA PRO A 56 13.41 -5.67 -5.53
C PRO A 56 13.15 -6.59 -4.33
N GLN A 57 13.66 -6.24 -3.15
CA GLN A 57 13.51 -7.05 -1.92
C GLN A 57 12.36 -6.61 -1.04
N MET A 58 11.53 -5.66 -1.49
CA MET A 58 10.41 -5.21 -0.67
C MET A 58 9.39 -6.32 -0.46
N CYS A 59 8.78 -6.31 0.72
CA CYS A 59 7.63 -7.15 1.03
C CYS A 59 6.36 -6.36 0.80
N VAL A 60 5.40 -6.96 0.11
CA VAL A 60 4.09 -6.35 -0.10
C VAL A 60 3.11 -6.93 0.92
N VAL A 61 2.44 -6.06 1.64
CA VAL A 61 1.35 -6.45 2.55
C VAL A 61 0.04 -6.04 1.91
N HIS A 62 -0.77 -7.03 1.57
CA HIS A 62 -2.11 -6.80 1.01
C HIS A 62 -3.14 -6.97 2.13
N ILE A 63 -3.76 -5.87 2.50
CA ILE A 63 -4.81 -5.86 3.52
C ILE A 63 -6.15 -5.85 2.81
N ASP A 64 -6.95 -6.86 3.06
CA ASP A 64 -8.26 -7.01 2.43
C ASP A 64 -9.31 -7.44 3.46
N ALA A 65 -10.56 -7.42 3.06
CA ALA A 65 -11.67 -7.88 3.87
C ALA A 65 -12.66 -8.63 2.98
N ALA A 66 -13.48 -9.48 3.58
CA ALA A 66 -14.55 -10.15 2.85
C ALA A 66 -15.43 -9.10 2.14
N PRO A 67 -15.89 -9.36 0.90
CA PRO A 67 -16.64 -8.35 0.12
C PRO A 67 -17.81 -7.73 0.86
N HIS A 68 -18.59 -8.53 1.61
CA HIS A 68 -19.73 -8.01 2.38
C HIS A 68 -19.33 -7.09 3.51
N VAL A 69 -18.20 -7.38 4.19
CA VAL A 69 -17.65 -6.52 5.26
C VAL A 69 -17.15 -5.22 4.68
N LEU A 70 -16.43 -5.27 3.56
CA LEU A 70 -15.92 -4.10 2.88
C LEU A 70 -17.06 -3.19 2.40
N ALA A 71 -18.09 -3.77 1.81
CA ALA A 71 -19.29 -3.03 1.36
C ALA A 71 -19.97 -2.30 2.54
N GLU A 72 -20.16 -2.97 3.67
CA GLU A 72 -20.74 -2.36 4.87
C GLU A 72 -19.88 -1.19 5.38
N ARG A 73 -18.57 -1.37 5.45
CA ARG A 73 -17.66 -0.33 5.94
C ARG A 73 -17.65 0.89 5.02
N LEU A 74 -17.64 0.68 3.72
CA LEU A 74 -17.69 1.78 2.73
C LEU A 74 -19.03 2.52 2.79
N ALA A 75 -20.13 1.80 2.92
CA ALA A 75 -21.46 2.39 3.05
C ALA A 75 -21.57 3.22 4.35
N THR A 76 -21.08 2.68 5.47
CA THR A 76 -21.09 3.37 6.77
C THR A 76 -20.25 4.64 6.74
N ARG A 77 -19.11 4.63 6.03
CA ARG A 77 -18.25 5.79 5.88
C ARG A 77 -18.92 6.92 5.09
N GLY A 78 -19.86 6.59 4.18
CA GLY A 78 -20.73 7.55 3.50
C GLY A 78 -20.02 8.47 2.50
N ARG A 79 -18.82 8.15 2.06
CA ARG A 79 -18.04 8.96 1.11
C ARG A 79 -18.28 8.58 -0.35
N GLU A 80 -18.89 7.43 -0.59
CA GLU A 80 -19.09 6.88 -1.92
C GLU A 80 -20.53 6.43 -2.11
N THR A 81 -21.00 6.50 -3.36
CA THR A 81 -22.30 5.96 -3.75
C THR A 81 -22.26 4.44 -3.80
N ALA A 82 -23.46 3.80 -3.85
CA ALA A 82 -23.56 2.35 -4.00
C ALA A 82 -22.87 1.85 -5.27
N ASP A 83 -22.98 2.60 -6.38
CA ASP A 83 -22.35 2.25 -7.65
C ASP A 83 -20.82 2.35 -7.57
N GLU A 84 -20.29 3.40 -6.91
CA GLU A 84 -18.86 3.56 -6.68
C GLU A 84 -18.30 2.42 -5.82
N ILE A 85 -19.03 2.00 -4.78
CA ILE A 85 -18.65 0.86 -3.93
C ILE A 85 -18.58 -0.42 -4.76
N ARG A 86 -19.60 -0.69 -5.59
CA ARG A 86 -19.62 -1.87 -6.46
C ARG A 86 -18.44 -1.87 -7.43
N ALA A 87 -18.11 -0.72 -8.02
CA ALA A 87 -16.96 -0.59 -8.91
C ALA A 87 -15.62 -0.86 -8.18
N ARG A 88 -15.49 -0.38 -6.95
CA ARG A 88 -14.31 -0.62 -6.12
C ARG A 88 -14.15 -2.10 -5.79
N LEU A 89 -15.23 -2.78 -5.39
CA LEU A 89 -15.22 -4.21 -5.09
C LEU A 89 -14.82 -5.04 -6.31
N ALA A 90 -15.35 -4.69 -7.49
CA ALA A 90 -15.01 -5.37 -8.73
C ALA A 90 -13.52 -5.22 -9.07
N ARG A 91 -12.92 -4.07 -8.83
CA ARG A 91 -11.47 -3.84 -9.04
C ARG A 91 -10.62 -4.67 -8.08
N SER A 92 -11.03 -4.81 -6.83
CA SER A 92 -10.32 -5.63 -5.85
C SER A 92 -10.24 -7.09 -6.26
N VAL A 93 -11.32 -7.64 -6.81
CA VAL A 93 -11.36 -9.04 -7.28
C VAL A 93 -10.44 -9.24 -8.50
N ARG A 94 -10.27 -8.22 -9.34
CA ARG A 94 -9.51 -8.32 -10.59
C ARG A 94 -8.01 -8.10 -10.43
N TRP A 95 -7.55 -7.68 -9.26
CA TRP A 95 -6.14 -7.41 -9.08
C TRP A 95 -5.33 -8.71 -9.05
N ALA A 96 -4.45 -8.86 -10.02
CA ALA A 96 -3.49 -9.95 -10.08
C ALA A 96 -2.17 -9.51 -9.44
N VAL A 97 -1.65 -10.33 -8.53
CA VAL A 97 -0.35 -10.07 -7.91
C VAL A 97 0.74 -10.29 -8.96
N PRO A 98 1.64 -9.31 -9.19
CA PRO A 98 2.77 -9.52 -10.08
C PRO A 98 3.66 -10.68 -9.62
N ASP A 99 4.25 -11.40 -10.57
CA ASP A 99 5.16 -12.50 -10.28
C ASP A 99 6.42 -12.01 -9.54
N GLY A 100 6.95 -12.87 -8.68
CA GLY A 100 8.21 -12.60 -8.00
C GLY A 100 8.11 -11.70 -6.77
N ILE A 101 6.90 -11.30 -6.36
CA ILE A 101 6.69 -10.48 -5.17
C ILE A 101 6.54 -11.34 -3.93
N ALA A 102 7.27 -11.01 -2.86
CA ALA A 102 6.99 -11.53 -1.54
C ALA A 102 5.71 -10.86 -1.01
N LEU A 103 4.60 -11.58 -1.06
CA LEU A 103 3.29 -11.08 -0.67
C LEU A 103 2.82 -11.74 0.62
N THR A 104 2.39 -10.92 1.57
CA THR A 104 1.67 -11.36 2.76
C THR A 104 0.27 -10.77 2.73
N ALA A 105 -0.74 -11.62 2.79
CA ALA A 105 -2.13 -11.18 2.86
C ALA A 105 -2.57 -11.10 4.32
N ILE A 106 -3.23 -10.01 4.69
CA ILE A 106 -3.85 -9.83 6.00
C ILE A 106 -5.34 -9.66 5.81
N ASP A 107 -6.11 -10.55 6.42
CA ASP A 107 -7.57 -10.45 6.43
C ASP A 107 -8.03 -9.49 7.53
N ASN A 108 -8.62 -8.37 7.13
CA ASN A 108 -9.17 -7.37 8.02
C ASN A 108 -10.71 -7.45 8.08
N SER A 109 -11.28 -8.65 7.96
CA SER A 109 -12.74 -8.84 8.06
C SER A 109 -13.24 -8.81 9.52
N GLY A 110 -12.37 -9.08 10.48
CA GLY A 110 -12.66 -9.03 11.90
C GLY A 110 -12.41 -7.66 12.52
N THR A 111 -11.84 -7.65 13.72
CA THR A 111 -11.52 -6.40 14.44
C THR A 111 -10.23 -5.78 13.90
N LEU A 112 -10.13 -4.46 14.05
CA LEU A 112 -8.90 -3.74 13.72
C LEU A 112 -7.72 -4.26 14.57
N ASP A 113 -7.95 -4.57 15.84
CA ASP A 113 -6.92 -5.08 16.73
C ASP A 113 -6.35 -6.41 16.24
N ASP A 114 -7.19 -7.33 15.77
CA ASP A 114 -6.74 -8.61 15.26
C ASP A 114 -5.84 -8.45 14.04
N ALA A 115 -6.26 -7.65 13.05
CA ALA A 115 -5.45 -7.36 11.87
C ALA A 115 -4.17 -6.61 12.25
N GLY A 116 -4.25 -5.68 13.17
CA GLY A 116 -3.11 -4.92 13.67
C GLY A 116 -2.05 -5.80 14.33
N ARG A 117 -2.46 -6.80 15.11
CA ARG A 117 -1.52 -7.76 15.72
C ARG A 117 -0.77 -8.58 14.68
N VAL A 118 -1.44 -8.97 13.60
CA VAL A 118 -0.79 -9.70 12.49
C VAL A 118 0.26 -8.81 11.83
N LEU A 119 -0.07 -7.55 11.56
CA LEU A 119 0.86 -6.60 10.95
C LEU A 119 2.06 -6.33 11.87
N VAL A 120 1.83 -6.10 13.15
CA VAL A 120 2.92 -5.86 14.12
C VAL A 120 3.86 -7.07 14.19
N ALA A 121 3.32 -8.30 14.24
CA ALA A 121 4.14 -9.50 14.26
C ALA A 121 5.00 -9.63 12.99
N LEU A 122 4.45 -9.28 11.83
CA LEU A 122 5.20 -9.26 10.56
C LEU A 122 6.35 -8.26 10.61
N LEU A 123 6.09 -7.03 11.07
CA LEU A 123 7.10 -5.98 11.18
C LEU A 123 8.21 -6.33 12.16
N GLU A 124 7.86 -6.93 13.30
CA GLU A 124 8.85 -7.43 14.28
C GLU A 124 9.74 -8.51 13.67
N GLY A 125 9.16 -9.41 12.87
CA GLY A 125 9.92 -10.43 12.16
C GLY A 125 10.92 -9.84 11.17
N LEU A 126 10.51 -8.82 10.41
CA LEU A 126 11.37 -8.11 9.46
C LEU A 126 12.50 -7.34 10.18
N ALA A 127 12.21 -6.73 11.32
CA ALA A 127 13.20 -5.99 12.09
C ALA A 127 14.32 -6.90 12.66
N ARG A 128 14.02 -8.20 12.86
CA ARG A 128 14.98 -9.19 13.37
C ARG A 128 15.80 -9.89 12.28
N SER A 129 15.47 -9.66 11.03
CA SER A 129 16.12 -10.31 9.88
C SER A 129 17.47 -9.69 9.54
#